data_ad8863f27f5fca784a419eda26be15c3
#
_entry.id   ad8863f27f5fca784a419eda26be15c3
#
_cell.length_a   1.000
_cell.length_b   1.000
_cell.length_c   1.000
_cell.angle_alpha   90.00
_cell.angle_beta   90.00
_cell.angle_gamma   90.00
#
_symmetry.space_group_name_H-M   'P 1'
#
loop_
_entity.id
_entity.type
_entity.pdbx_description
1 polymer ?
#
loop_
_entity_poly.entity_id
_entity_poly.type
_entity_poly.pdbx_seq_one_letter_code
_entity_poly.pdbx_strand_id
1 'polypeptide(L)'
;MAGIIVHIEVGSEKSTEVFSQERLTIGSDETCDLQIQTTEVQAPPVWFELEDTDGTFRLTKFAAELTLTINGQPIRRFVGVTDGDVLRIENTDISFSFFAASQKPSLIRTNRDLPHVAQFIESAALDAATSPKRDDAKAFLREFSRELMREVSWTTKAIMLVLSVGFITGVLYLGWAVSRELRENREQAQRQSNIIQKLEEQLGVTNNQLGDLEKANSDIIRTVSLAQNLRVDYGSGVCLIVGVYDLVDRSNGRVLRYPDPQSLRPNPYEPAATEESGPQNTPSSQQGLTTEGNGSPVEYDFIGTGFHAGGGFIVTNKHVLQPWTEDDLVKQMMRDSNGRARIKRLVIYFPNYPQPFPLKVRELGGKEDVAVASIDITQLPADVPILPLEIDTDASTIGKTVVTMGYPSGPDRLLAMVDDDEAKSINQRFGNSRQNLINFLAQSRKIVPLTTQGAITDLDAKRIVHDAKTAEGGSGAPLFGQTGKVIGVNFGVFTENTAANMAVPIRFAIDLLKKAGWKSTEDLQQEAS
;
A
#
# COMPACT_ATOMS: atom_id res chain seq x y z
N MET A 1 20.39 -6.17 -41.14
CA MET A 1 20.69 -6.64 -39.79
C MET A 1 19.60 -6.20 -38.88
N ALA A 2 18.90 -7.12 -38.28
CA ALA A 2 17.92 -6.80 -37.23
C ALA A 2 18.68 -6.47 -35.94
N GLY A 3 18.33 -5.40 -35.25
CA GLY A 3 18.86 -5.10 -33.95
C GLY A 3 17.99 -5.74 -32.87
N ILE A 4 18.57 -6.06 -31.72
CA ILE A 4 17.85 -6.53 -30.53
C ILE A 4 18.11 -5.59 -29.37
N ILE A 5 17.07 -5.23 -28.65
CA ILE A 5 17.13 -4.46 -27.42
C ILE A 5 16.97 -5.47 -26.28
N VAL A 6 17.86 -5.46 -25.32
CA VAL A 6 17.86 -6.35 -24.16
C VAL A 6 17.70 -5.50 -22.91
N HIS A 7 16.59 -5.66 -22.21
CA HIS A 7 16.43 -5.14 -20.85
C HIS A 7 16.88 -6.20 -19.86
N ILE A 8 17.75 -5.81 -18.96
CA ILE A 8 18.41 -6.69 -18.00
C ILE A 8 17.97 -6.25 -16.61
N GLU A 9 17.53 -7.21 -15.80
CA GLU A 9 17.27 -7.02 -14.38
C GLU A 9 18.17 -7.96 -13.57
N VAL A 10 18.96 -7.41 -12.65
CA VAL A 10 19.79 -8.15 -11.70
C VAL A 10 19.48 -7.64 -10.30
N GLY A 11 18.68 -8.37 -9.56
CA GLY A 11 18.17 -7.91 -8.27
C GLY A 11 17.34 -6.62 -8.40
N SER A 12 17.84 -5.52 -7.82
CA SER A 12 17.22 -4.19 -7.92
C SER A 12 17.74 -3.31 -9.05
N GLU A 13 18.80 -3.73 -9.74
CA GLU A 13 19.41 -2.97 -10.83
C GLU A 13 18.78 -3.33 -12.17
N LYS A 14 18.49 -2.30 -12.96
CA LYS A 14 17.92 -2.43 -14.31
C LYS A 14 18.78 -1.69 -15.31
N SER A 15 19.14 -2.36 -16.39
CA SER A 15 19.86 -1.76 -17.52
C SER A 15 19.21 -2.14 -18.83
N THR A 16 19.52 -1.35 -19.88
CA THR A 16 19.02 -1.60 -21.24
C THR A 16 20.15 -1.41 -22.23
N GLU A 17 20.40 -2.41 -23.04
CA GLU A 17 21.41 -2.39 -24.06
C GLU A 17 20.86 -2.74 -25.43
N VAL A 18 21.46 -2.20 -26.49
CA VAL A 18 21.03 -2.39 -27.87
C VAL A 18 22.16 -3.03 -28.66
N PHE A 19 21.88 -4.18 -29.25
CA PHE A 19 22.83 -4.93 -30.05
C PHE A 19 22.38 -5.00 -31.50
N SER A 20 23.35 -4.89 -32.42
CA SER A 20 23.14 -5.00 -33.89
C SER A 20 24.02 -6.07 -34.54
N GLN A 21 24.52 -7.00 -33.74
CA GLN A 21 25.40 -8.09 -34.17
C GLN A 21 24.54 -9.30 -34.57
N GLU A 22 25.05 -10.15 -35.47
CA GLU A 22 24.41 -11.40 -35.89
C GLU A 22 24.46 -12.47 -34.79
N ARG A 23 25.40 -12.35 -33.87
CA ARG A 23 25.58 -13.24 -32.72
C ARG A 23 25.81 -12.43 -31.45
N LEU A 24 25.11 -12.76 -30.40
CA LEU A 24 25.19 -12.10 -29.10
C LEU A 24 25.53 -13.13 -28.02
N THR A 25 26.61 -12.92 -27.32
CA THR A 25 27.04 -13.76 -26.18
C THR A 25 26.79 -13.06 -24.86
N ILE A 26 26.19 -13.77 -23.91
CA ILE A 26 25.84 -13.24 -22.58
C ILE A 26 26.48 -14.12 -21.52
N GLY A 27 27.13 -13.50 -20.53
CA GLY A 27 27.82 -14.23 -19.48
C GLY A 27 28.56 -13.34 -18.49
N SER A 28 29.45 -13.95 -17.70
CA SER A 28 30.25 -13.24 -16.68
C SER A 28 31.63 -12.82 -17.14
N ASP A 29 32.08 -13.31 -18.28
CA ASP A 29 33.44 -13.05 -18.82
C ASP A 29 33.48 -11.72 -19.59
N GLU A 30 34.64 -11.03 -19.55
CA GLU A 30 34.88 -9.79 -20.29
C GLU A 30 34.84 -9.98 -21.82
N THR A 31 34.93 -11.21 -22.31
CA THR A 31 34.81 -11.53 -23.73
C THR A 31 33.38 -11.68 -24.23
N CYS A 32 32.37 -11.65 -23.35
CA CYS A 32 30.99 -11.65 -23.74
C CYS A 32 30.53 -10.28 -24.23
N ASP A 33 29.66 -10.25 -25.22
CA ASP A 33 29.07 -9.01 -25.75
C ASP A 33 28.24 -8.28 -24.68
N LEU A 34 27.60 -9.05 -23.78
CA LEU A 34 26.94 -8.55 -22.60
C LEU A 34 27.51 -9.23 -21.36
N GLN A 35 28.29 -8.46 -20.60
CA GLN A 35 28.90 -8.93 -19.36
C GLN A 35 28.03 -8.59 -18.16
N ILE A 36 27.74 -9.59 -17.30
CA ILE A 36 27.00 -9.44 -16.06
C ILE A 36 27.86 -9.88 -14.88
N GLN A 37 28.22 -8.93 -14.03
CA GLN A 37 29.01 -9.21 -12.83
C GLN A 37 28.07 -9.63 -11.70
N THR A 38 28.05 -10.93 -11.40
CA THR A 38 27.28 -11.48 -10.30
C THR A 38 27.99 -12.68 -9.68
N THR A 39 27.77 -12.87 -8.38
CA THR A 39 28.27 -14.05 -7.66
C THR A 39 27.18 -15.14 -7.50
N GLU A 40 25.96 -14.87 -7.98
CA GLU A 40 24.82 -15.77 -7.81
C GLU A 40 24.80 -16.93 -8.81
N VAL A 41 25.49 -16.78 -9.94
CA VAL A 41 25.48 -17.76 -11.01
C VAL A 41 26.80 -18.56 -11.01
N GLN A 42 26.73 -19.82 -10.62
CA GLN A 42 27.84 -20.78 -10.73
C GLN A 42 27.75 -21.52 -12.06
N ALA A 43 28.21 -20.91 -13.13
CA ALA A 43 28.19 -21.46 -14.48
C ALA A 43 29.50 -21.10 -15.24
N PRO A 44 29.77 -21.73 -16.39
CA PRO A 44 30.84 -21.32 -17.29
C PRO A 44 30.80 -19.83 -17.65
N PRO A 45 31.91 -19.24 -18.08
CA PRO A 45 32.00 -17.80 -18.36
C PRO A 45 30.96 -17.28 -19.35
N VAL A 46 30.56 -18.08 -20.33
CA VAL A 46 29.46 -17.78 -21.27
C VAL A 46 28.25 -18.55 -20.87
N TRP A 47 27.18 -17.83 -20.54
CA TRP A 47 25.92 -18.41 -20.06
C TRP A 47 25.04 -18.91 -21.18
N PHE A 48 24.84 -18.07 -22.21
CA PHE A 48 24.08 -18.43 -23.40
C PHE A 48 24.41 -17.53 -24.60
N GLU A 49 24.06 -18.03 -25.78
CA GLU A 49 24.31 -17.37 -27.06
C GLU A 49 23.00 -17.23 -27.83
N LEU A 50 22.74 -16.03 -28.37
CA LEU A 50 21.66 -15.74 -29.31
C LEU A 50 22.24 -15.50 -30.69
N GLU A 51 21.64 -16.03 -31.74
CA GLU A 51 22.04 -15.87 -33.12
C GLU A 51 20.85 -15.39 -33.97
N ASP A 52 21.09 -14.37 -34.82
CA ASP A 52 20.09 -13.87 -35.77
C ASP A 52 19.96 -14.85 -36.95
N THR A 53 18.77 -15.42 -37.10
CA THR A 53 18.40 -16.27 -38.21
C THR A 53 17.23 -15.64 -38.93
N ASP A 54 17.46 -15.03 -40.08
CA ASP A 54 16.45 -14.38 -40.91
C ASP A 54 15.64 -13.28 -40.19
N GLY A 55 16.29 -12.46 -39.35
CA GLY A 55 15.66 -11.37 -38.61
C GLY A 55 14.97 -11.80 -37.31
N THR A 56 15.18 -13.04 -36.88
CA THR A 56 14.68 -13.55 -35.60
C THR A 56 15.86 -14.09 -34.79
N PHE A 57 16.06 -13.59 -33.60
CA PHE A 57 17.07 -14.11 -32.69
C PHE A 57 16.64 -15.45 -32.09
N ARG A 58 17.57 -16.39 -32.08
CA ARG A 58 17.35 -17.73 -31.51
C ARG A 58 18.42 -18.05 -30.47
N LEU A 59 18.00 -18.66 -29.39
CA LEU A 59 18.91 -19.23 -28.40
C LEU A 59 19.57 -20.48 -28.99
N THR A 60 20.85 -20.40 -29.36
CA THR A 60 21.58 -21.47 -30.04
C THR A 60 22.44 -22.31 -29.11
N LYS A 61 22.91 -21.74 -27.99
CA LYS A 61 23.65 -22.46 -26.95
C LYS A 61 23.37 -21.88 -25.60
N PHE A 62 23.42 -22.71 -24.57
CA PHE A 62 23.41 -22.31 -23.17
C PHE A 62 24.19 -23.32 -22.33
N ALA A 63 24.72 -22.86 -21.19
CA ALA A 63 25.50 -23.69 -20.29
C ALA A 63 24.63 -24.79 -19.67
N ALA A 64 25.12 -26.01 -19.66
CA ALA A 64 24.37 -27.18 -19.17
C ALA A 64 24.05 -27.11 -17.68
N GLU A 65 24.78 -26.30 -16.93
CA GLU A 65 24.64 -26.06 -15.49
C GLU A 65 23.53 -25.06 -15.17
N LEU A 66 23.01 -24.34 -16.19
CA LEU A 66 21.95 -23.36 -16.03
C LEU A 66 20.59 -23.92 -16.40
N THR A 67 19.65 -23.73 -15.52
CA THR A 67 18.22 -23.95 -15.82
C THR A 67 17.63 -22.62 -16.30
N LEU A 68 17.37 -22.52 -17.61
CA LEU A 68 16.76 -21.34 -18.21
C LEU A 68 15.27 -21.54 -18.42
N THR A 69 14.51 -20.51 -18.14
CA THR A 69 13.08 -20.47 -18.44
C THR A 69 12.76 -19.27 -19.35
N ILE A 70 11.86 -19.46 -20.30
CA ILE A 70 11.29 -18.38 -21.12
C ILE A 70 9.81 -18.27 -20.82
N ASN A 71 9.36 -17.09 -20.41
CA ASN A 71 7.98 -16.86 -19.99
C ASN A 71 7.48 -17.89 -18.94
N GLY A 72 8.39 -18.33 -18.04
CA GLY A 72 8.10 -19.32 -16.99
C GLY A 72 8.08 -20.78 -17.46
N GLN A 73 8.40 -21.07 -18.73
CA GLN A 73 8.51 -22.45 -19.24
C GLN A 73 9.99 -22.85 -19.37
N PRO A 74 10.38 -24.04 -18.89
CA PRO A 74 11.78 -24.50 -18.96
C PRO A 74 12.22 -24.77 -20.40
N ILE A 75 13.40 -24.26 -20.76
CA ILE A 75 13.97 -24.42 -22.10
C ILE A 75 14.70 -25.75 -22.18
N ARG A 76 14.28 -26.62 -23.09
CA ARG A 76 14.92 -27.94 -23.34
C ARG A 76 15.57 -28.06 -24.72
N ARG A 77 15.33 -27.11 -25.63
CA ARG A 77 15.86 -27.06 -27.00
C ARG A 77 16.01 -25.61 -27.46
N PHE A 78 16.64 -25.41 -28.63
CA PHE A 78 16.73 -24.12 -29.26
C PHE A 78 15.36 -23.45 -29.41
N VAL A 79 15.23 -22.23 -28.90
CA VAL A 79 13.96 -21.48 -28.92
C VAL A 79 14.19 -20.14 -29.59
N GLY A 80 13.27 -19.76 -30.50
CA GLY A 80 13.24 -18.40 -31.05
C GLY A 80 12.81 -17.43 -29.96
N VAL A 81 13.46 -16.28 -29.91
CA VAL A 81 13.14 -15.21 -28.99
C VAL A 81 12.32 -14.16 -29.74
N THR A 82 11.12 -13.88 -29.27
CA THR A 82 10.20 -12.92 -29.87
C THR A 82 10.06 -11.66 -29.02
N ASP A 83 9.47 -10.65 -29.59
CA ASP A 83 9.27 -9.35 -28.96
C ASP A 83 8.44 -9.49 -27.67
N GLY A 84 9.02 -9.02 -26.54
CA GLY A 84 8.40 -9.12 -25.22
C GLY A 84 8.67 -10.42 -24.45
N ASP A 85 9.46 -11.36 -25.01
CA ASP A 85 9.84 -12.57 -24.28
C ASP A 85 10.77 -12.26 -23.11
N VAL A 86 10.54 -12.95 -21.99
CA VAL A 86 11.34 -12.82 -20.76
C VAL A 86 12.05 -14.15 -20.46
N LEU A 87 13.36 -14.14 -20.56
CA LEU A 87 14.22 -15.26 -20.18
C LEU A 87 14.73 -15.06 -18.75
N ARG A 88 14.61 -16.07 -17.90
CA ARG A 88 15.11 -16.06 -16.52
C ARG A 88 16.06 -17.22 -16.25
N ILE A 89 17.04 -16.96 -15.40
CA ILE A 89 17.90 -17.99 -14.83
C ILE A 89 17.22 -18.45 -13.52
N GLU A 90 16.85 -19.72 -13.44
CA GLU A 90 16.16 -20.28 -12.29
C GLU A 90 17.05 -20.22 -11.03
N ASN A 91 16.44 -19.94 -9.88
CA ASN A 91 17.11 -19.73 -8.59
C ASN A 91 18.01 -18.51 -8.50
N THR A 92 17.83 -17.51 -9.38
CA THR A 92 18.52 -16.21 -9.33
C THR A 92 17.53 -15.09 -9.57
N ASP A 93 17.91 -13.86 -9.19
CA ASP A 93 17.16 -12.65 -9.48
C ASP A 93 17.57 -12.00 -10.82
N ILE A 94 17.95 -12.83 -11.81
CA ILE A 94 18.40 -12.36 -13.11
C ILE A 94 17.37 -12.67 -14.19
N SER A 95 16.94 -11.62 -14.90
CA SER A 95 16.02 -11.75 -16.05
C SER A 95 16.41 -10.85 -17.22
N PHE A 96 16.09 -11.31 -18.42
CA PHE A 96 16.34 -10.65 -19.69
C PHE A 96 15.06 -10.53 -20.48
N SER A 97 14.65 -9.31 -20.82
CA SER A 97 13.49 -9.07 -21.68
C SER A 97 13.97 -8.58 -23.06
N PHE A 98 13.47 -9.18 -24.12
CA PHE A 98 13.94 -8.96 -25.48
C PHE A 98 12.93 -8.18 -26.31
N PHE A 99 13.42 -7.23 -27.14
CA PHE A 99 12.61 -6.44 -28.05
C PHE A 99 13.32 -6.28 -29.40
N ALA A 100 12.61 -6.47 -30.49
CA ALA A 100 13.16 -6.34 -31.85
C ALA A 100 13.31 -4.86 -32.24
N ALA A 101 14.53 -4.44 -32.60
CA ALA A 101 14.76 -3.12 -33.15
C ALA A 101 14.54 -3.13 -34.66
N SER A 102 13.38 -2.68 -35.13
CA SER A 102 13.09 -2.53 -36.56
C SER A 102 13.88 -1.35 -37.15
N GLN A 103 14.82 -1.62 -38.05
CA GLN A 103 15.48 -0.57 -38.82
C GLN A 103 14.53 0.01 -39.86
N LYS A 104 14.09 1.24 -39.70
CA LYS A 104 13.72 2.10 -40.83
C LYS A 104 14.95 2.90 -41.27
N PRO A 105 15.21 2.95 -42.60
CA PRO A 105 16.45 3.51 -43.10
C PRO A 105 16.42 5.03 -43.22
N SER A 106 17.61 5.57 -43.26
CA SER A 106 18.08 6.82 -43.84
C SER A 106 18.23 8.00 -42.92
N LEU A 107 19.40 8.08 -42.42
CA LEU A 107 20.05 9.38 -42.26
C LEU A 107 20.87 9.66 -43.51
N ILE A 108 20.47 10.66 -44.31
CA ILE A 108 21.24 11.21 -45.42
C ILE A 108 22.55 11.76 -44.87
N ARG A 109 23.66 11.18 -45.30
CA ARG A 109 25.00 11.75 -45.12
C ARG A 109 25.12 12.95 -46.04
N THR A 110 25.11 14.16 -45.51
CA THR A 110 25.60 15.36 -46.19
C THR A 110 27.12 15.34 -46.17
N ASN A 111 27.68 14.95 -47.33
CA ASN A 111 29.11 15.14 -47.65
C ASN A 111 29.29 16.63 -47.96
N ARG A 112 29.99 17.36 -47.15
CA ARG A 112 30.46 18.71 -47.41
C ARG A 112 31.82 18.64 -48.11
N ASP A 113 31.82 18.54 -49.45
CA ASP A 113 32.93 19.01 -50.28
C ASP A 113 32.55 20.39 -50.78
N LEU A 114 33.25 21.41 -50.32
CA LEU A 114 33.12 22.80 -50.75
C LEU A 114 33.85 22.99 -52.11
N PRO A 115 33.15 23.33 -53.20
CA PRO A 115 33.83 23.68 -54.45
C PRO A 115 34.28 25.13 -54.40
N HIS A 116 35.40 25.37 -55.08
CA HIS A 116 36.16 26.60 -55.29
C HIS A 116 35.44 27.85 -55.87
N VAL A 117 34.16 28.05 -55.59
CA VAL A 117 33.36 29.19 -56.15
C VAL A 117 33.48 30.45 -55.31
N ALA A 118 33.91 30.37 -54.07
CA ALA A 118 34.01 31.52 -53.17
C ALA A 118 35.13 32.50 -53.57
N GLN A 119 36.24 31.99 -54.15
CA GLN A 119 37.34 32.87 -54.55
C GLN A 119 37.10 33.63 -55.85
N PHE A 120 36.18 33.17 -56.72
CA PHE A 120 35.84 33.88 -57.97
C PHE A 120 34.87 35.04 -57.77
N ILE A 121 34.02 34.98 -56.74
CA ILE A 121 33.09 36.02 -56.41
C ILE A 121 33.79 37.19 -55.71
N GLU A 122 34.84 36.95 -54.96
CA GLU A 122 35.60 37.96 -54.24
C GLU A 122 36.49 38.80 -55.19
N SER A 123 37.08 38.20 -56.22
CA SER A 123 37.85 38.89 -57.24
C SER A 123 36.95 39.73 -58.18
N ALA A 124 35.78 39.26 -58.55
CA ALA A 124 34.83 40.01 -59.37
C ALA A 124 34.22 41.22 -58.65
N ALA A 125 34.06 41.13 -57.31
CA ALA A 125 33.57 42.23 -56.49
C ALA A 125 34.62 43.33 -56.30
N LEU A 126 35.91 42.97 -56.30
CA LEU A 126 37.03 43.96 -56.20
C LEU A 126 37.22 44.73 -57.47
N ASP A 127 37.09 44.13 -58.68
CA ASP A 127 37.19 44.77 -59.97
C ASP A 127 36.01 45.77 -60.24
N ALA A 128 34.82 45.47 -59.71
CA ALA A 128 33.66 46.37 -59.85
C ALA A 128 33.74 47.61 -58.95
N ALA A 129 34.60 47.59 -57.92
CA ALA A 129 34.75 48.69 -56.97
C ALA A 129 35.77 49.75 -57.38
N THR A 130 36.58 49.46 -58.43
CA THR A 130 37.70 50.34 -58.79
C THR A 130 37.57 51.09 -60.11
N SER A 131 36.41 51.00 -60.85
CA SER A 131 36.20 51.70 -62.12
C SER A 131 35.25 52.87 -61.95
N PRO A 132 35.72 54.12 -62.23
CA PRO A 132 34.83 55.26 -62.26
C PRO A 132 34.24 55.43 -63.66
N LYS A 133 32.91 55.63 -63.70
CA LYS A 133 32.02 56.09 -64.79
C LYS A 133 31.14 55.03 -65.45
N ARG A 134 29.95 54.95 -64.91
CA ARG A 134 28.84 54.10 -65.31
C ARG A 134 27.98 54.53 -66.49
N ASP A 135 28.22 55.67 -67.08
CA ASP A 135 27.33 56.26 -68.12
C ASP A 135 27.76 55.87 -69.55
N ASP A 136 29.03 55.61 -69.82
CA ASP A 136 29.50 55.30 -71.18
C ASP A 136 29.16 53.88 -71.63
N ALA A 137 29.01 52.94 -70.71
CA ALA A 137 28.68 51.54 -71.01
C ALA A 137 27.21 51.39 -71.51
N LYS A 138 26.30 52.23 -71.04
CA LYS A 138 24.90 52.20 -71.52
C LYS A 138 24.74 52.82 -72.90
N ALA A 139 25.50 53.79 -73.23
CA ALA A 139 25.51 54.41 -74.54
C ALA A 139 26.12 53.45 -75.58
N PHE A 140 27.30 52.89 -75.23
CA PHE A 140 27.96 51.85 -76.03
C PHE A 140 27.11 50.63 -76.28
N LEU A 141 26.46 50.10 -75.30
CA LEU A 141 25.60 48.90 -75.45
C LEU A 141 24.35 49.23 -76.29
N ARG A 142 23.86 50.42 -76.25
CA ARG A 142 22.69 50.89 -77.06
C ARG A 142 23.07 51.06 -78.54
N GLU A 143 24.24 51.58 -78.79
CA GLU A 143 24.74 51.84 -80.13
C GLU A 143 25.19 50.54 -80.78
N PHE A 144 25.94 49.68 -80.07
CA PHE A 144 26.37 48.35 -80.48
C PHE A 144 25.17 47.41 -80.75
N SER A 145 24.18 47.45 -79.91
CA SER A 145 22.96 46.64 -80.12
C SER A 145 22.18 47.11 -81.34
N ARG A 146 22.19 48.39 -81.66
CA ARG A 146 21.53 49.01 -82.85
C ARG A 146 22.23 48.62 -84.15
N GLU A 147 23.59 48.67 -84.20
CA GLU A 147 24.43 48.32 -85.32
C GLU A 147 24.36 46.85 -85.62
N LEU A 148 24.43 46.02 -84.57
CA LEU A 148 24.32 44.53 -84.67
C LEU A 148 22.94 44.11 -85.19
N MET A 149 21.90 44.82 -84.81
CA MET A 149 20.54 44.57 -85.27
C MET A 149 20.28 44.98 -86.71
N ARG A 150 21.14 45.80 -87.31
CA ARG A 150 20.99 46.31 -88.69
C ARG A 150 21.57 45.36 -89.71
N GLU A 151 22.59 44.54 -89.38
CA GLU A 151 23.26 43.58 -90.27
C GLU A 151 22.66 42.17 -90.26
N VAL A 152 21.82 41.88 -89.30
CA VAL A 152 21.21 40.54 -89.16
C VAL A 152 20.00 40.41 -90.07
N SER A 153 19.96 39.37 -90.90
CA SER A 153 18.85 39.07 -91.83
C SER A 153 17.50 38.91 -91.09
N TRP A 154 16.40 39.25 -91.72
CA TRP A 154 15.08 39.20 -91.10
C TRP A 154 14.70 37.78 -90.64
N THR A 155 15.17 36.71 -91.32
CA THR A 155 14.98 35.33 -90.97
C THR A 155 15.70 34.96 -89.63
N THR A 156 16.89 35.53 -89.44
CA THR A 156 17.69 35.30 -88.20
C THR A 156 17.03 36.04 -86.99
N LYS A 157 16.43 37.20 -87.22
CA LYS A 157 15.68 37.94 -86.20
C LYS A 157 14.43 37.18 -85.76
N ALA A 158 13.72 36.59 -86.74
CA ALA A 158 12.56 35.79 -86.42
C ALA A 158 12.90 34.50 -85.65
N ILE A 159 14.00 33.82 -85.99
CA ILE A 159 14.50 32.64 -85.24
C ILE A 159 14.92 33.02 -83.81
N MET A 160 15.64 34.13 -83.65
CA MET A 160 16.05 34.65 -82.35
C MET A 160 14.85 35.00 -81.47
N LEU A 161 13.79 35.60 -82.06
CA LEU A 161 12.59 35.95 -81.35
C LEU A 161 11.81 34.70 -80.89
N VAL A 162 11.70 33.69 -81.79
CA VAL A 162 11.04 32.43 -81.43
C VAL A 162 11.78 31.69 -80.32
N LEU A 163 13.11 31.64 -80.40
CA LEU A 163 13.95 31.04 -79.37
C LEU A 163 13.86 31.82 -78.03
N SER A 164 13.83 33.15 -78.08
CA SER A 164 13.65 33.96 -76.86
C SER A 164 12.29 33.76 -76.21
N VAL A 165 11.21 33.74 -77.03
CA VAL A 165 9.86 33.47 -76.53
C VAL A 165 9.77 32.05 -76.00
N GLY A 166 10.35 31.07 -76.69
CA GLY A 166 10.45 29.67 -76.20
C GLY A 166 11.18 29.56 -74.88
N PHE A 167 12.31 30.27 -74.74
CA PHE A 167 13.07 30.27 -73.51
C PHE A 167 12.32 30.95 -72.33
N ILE A 168 11.70 32.10 -72.59
CA ILE A 168 10.87 32.78 -71.56
C ILE A 168 9.68 31.92 -71.13
N THR A 169 9.00 31.30 -72.09
CA THR A 169 7.87 30.39 -71.80
C THR A 169 8.31 29.17 -71.01
N GLY A 170 9.48 28.61 -71.38
CA GLY A 170 10.09 27.48 -70.67
C GLY A 170 10.44 27.83 -69.20
N VAL A 171 11.06 29.00 -68.99
CA VAL A 171 11.42 29.50 -67.62
C VAL A 171 10.15 29.75 -66.79
N LEU A 172 9.10 30.37 -67.39
CA LEU A 172 7.83 30.58 -66.73
C LEU A 172 7.13 29.29 -66.37
N TYR A 173 7.15 28.32 -67.31
CA TYR A 173 6.58 26.99 -67.05
C TYR A 173 7.33 26.24 -65.94
N LEU A 174 8.66 26.25 -65.97
CA LEU A 174 9.49 25.67 -64.90
C LEU A 174 9.22 26.36 -63.56
N GLY A 175 9.15 27.68 -63.53
CA GLY A 175 8.81 28.44 -62.30
C GLY A 175 7.43 28.08 -61.76
N TRP A 176 6.46 27.91 -62.65
CA TRP A 176 5.10 27.49 -62.29
C TRP A 176 5.07 26.03 -61.76
N ALA A 177 5.77 25.11 -62.45
CA ALA A 177 5.84 23.72 -62.05
C ALA A 177 6.51 23.57 -60.66
N VAL A 178 7.65 24.22 -60.45
CA VAL A 178 8.36 24.21 -59.14
C VAL A 178 7.50 24.84 -58.05
N SER A 179 6.83 25.96 -58.34
CA SER A 179 5.97 26.62 -57.33
C SER A 179 4.73 25.76 -56.99
N ARG A 180 4.22 24.97 -57.93
CA ARG A 180 3.12 24.03 -57.67
C ARG A 180 3.59 22.89 -56.78
N GLU A 181 4.73 22.28 -57.09
CA GLU A 181 5.31 21.21 -56.31
C GLU A 181 5.69 21.65 -54.87
N LEU A 182 6.23 22.87 -54.73
CA LEU A 182 6.50 23.45 -53.41
C LEU A 182 5.22 23.70 -52.57
N ARG A 183 4.10 24.07 -53.22
CA ARG A 183 2.81 24.20 -52.51
C ARG A 183 2.29 22.85 -52.05
N GLU A 184 2.29 21.86 -52.94
CA GLU A 184 1.84 20.48 -52.63
C GLU A 184 2.68 19.90 -51.46
N ASN A 185 4.02 20.08 -51.48
CA ASN A 185 4.91 19.65 -50.41
C ASN A 185 4.66 20.40 -49.08
N ARG A 186 4.37 21.69 -49.14
CA ARG A 186 4.01 22.45 -47.94
C ARG A 186 2.69 22.00 -47.31
N GLU A 187 1.69 21.73 -48.16
CA GLU A 187 0.40 21.21 -47.68
C GLU A 187 0.55 19.81 -47.07
N GLN A 188 1.38 18.95 -47.63
CA GLN A 188 1.68 17.63 -47.07
C GLN A 188 2.42 17.74 -45.73
N ALA A 189 3.43 18.63 -45.68
CA ALA A 189 4.16 18.89 -44.43
C ALA A 189 3.26 19.44 -43.30
N GLN A 190 2.32 20.35 -43.66
CA GLN A 190 1.33 20.85 -42.71
C GLN A 190 0.36 19.77 -42.23
N ARG A 191 -0.11 18.90 -43.16
CA ARG A 191 -0.98 17.76 -42.77
C ARG A 191 -0.24 16.78 -41.84
N GLN A 192 1.04 16.48 -42.13
CA GLN A 192 1.85 15.65 -41.26
C GLN A 192 2.07 16.30 -39.88
N SER A 193 2.38 17.58 -39.83
CA SER A 193 2.54 18.35 -38.57
C SER A 193 1.24 18.32 -37.75
N ASN A 194 0.09 18.53 -38.38
CA ASN A 194 -1.21 18.48 -37.69
C ASN A 194 -1.55 17.07 -37.17
N ILE A 195 -1.14 16.02 -37.89
CA ILE A 195 -1.33 14.61 -37.45
C ILE A 195 -0.41 14.34 -36.25
N ILE A 196 0.85 14.75 -36.33
CA ILE A 196 1.81 14.60 -35.22
C ILE A 196 1.30 15.31 -33.98
N GLN A 197 0.85 16.56 -34.10
CA GLN A 197 0.30 17.32 -32.97
C GLN A 197 -0.93 16.65 -32.35
N LYS A 198 -1.84 16.10 -33.18
CA LYS A 198 -2.98 15.33 -32.66
C LYS A 198 -2.58 14.03 -31.98
N LEU A 199 -1.56 13.35 -32.49
CA LEU A 199 -1.04 12.12 -31.87
C LEU A 199 -0.34 12.43 -30.54
N GLU A 200 0.42 13.53 -30.47
CA GLU A 200 1.04 13.99 -29.21
C GLU A 200 -0.01 14.37 -28.16
N GLU A 201 -1.08 15.05 -28.58
CA GLU A 201 -2.19 15.38 -27.70
C GLU A 201 -2.93 14.10 -27.20
N GLN A 202 -3.18 13.16 -28.10
CA GLN A 202 -3.79 11.85 -27.74
C GLN A 202 -2.88 11.03 -26.82
N LEU A 203 -1.56 11.02 -27.07
CA LEU A 203 -0.59 10.37 -26.21
C LEU A 203 -0.56 11.02 -24.82
N GLY A 204 -0.62 12.35 -24.73
CA GLY A 204 -0.71 13.06 -23.46
C GLY A 204 -1.96 12.69 -22.66
N VAL A 205 -3.13 12.64 -23.33
CA VAL A 205 -4.39 12.24 -22.70
C VAL A 205 -4.33 10.76 -22.24
N THR A 206 -3.83 9.88 -23.11
CA THR A 206 -3.72 8.45 -22.78
C THR A 206 -2.75 8.20 -21.63
N ASN A 207 -1.63 8.92 -21.59
CA ASN A 207 -0.64 8.80 -20.52
C ASN A 207 -1.20 9.28 -19.17
N ASN A 208 -2.00 10.35 -19.18
CA ASN A 208 -2.71 10.81 -17.99
C ASN A 208 -3.75 9.78 -17.52
N GLN A 209 -4.50 9.19 -18.44
CA GLN A 209 -5.47 8.12 -18.12
C GLN A 209 -4.79 6.88 -17.55
N LEU A 210 -3.63 6.48 -18.09
CA LEU A 210 -2.83 5.39 -17.56
C LEU A 210 -2.35 5.70 -16.13
N GLY A 211 -1.87 6.91 -15.89
CA GLY A 211 -1.47 7.34 -14.54
C GLY A 211 -2.63 7.33 -13.54
N ASP A 212 -3.82 7.73 -13.96
CA ASP A 212 -5.01 7.68 -13.12
C ASP A 212 -5.49 6.24 -12.86
N LEU A 213 -5.41 5.36 -13.86
CA LEU A 213 -5.69 3.92 -13.71
C LEU A 213 -4.68 3.23 -12.81
N GLU A 214 -3.41 3.59 -12.91
CA GLU A 214 -2.35 3.02 -12.09
C GLU A 214 -2.52 3.43 -10.62
N LYS A 215 -2.88 4.68 -10.35
CA LYS A 215 -3.26 5.15 -9.01
C LYS A 215 -4.49 4.43 -8.49
N ALA A 216 -5.56 4.35 -9.29
CA ALA A 216 -6.78 3.65 -8.89
C ALA A 216 -6.53 2.16 -8.61
N ASN A 217 -5.70 1.50 -9.41
CA ASN A 217 -5.33 0.10 -9.20
C ASN A 217 -4.48 -0.07 -7.93
N SER A 218 -3.52 0.82 -7.67
CA SER A 218 -2.72 0.80 -6.44
C SER A 218 -3.58 1.01 -5.20
N ASP A 219 -4.57 1.91 -5.27
CA ASP A 219 -5.52 2.16 -4.18
C ASP A 219 -6.44 0.95 -3.93
N ILE A 220 -6.88 0.27 -5.00
CA ILE A 220 -7.65 -0.99 -4.89
C ILE A 220 -6.81 -2.08 -4.23
N ILE A 221 -5.58 -2.31 -4.70
CA ILE A 221 -4.67 -3.32 -4.13
C ILE A 221 -4.39 -3.01 -2.66
N ARG A 222 -4.14 -1.75 -2.32
CA ARG A 222 -3.92 -1.30 -0.93
C ARG A 222 -5.15 -1.54 -0.05
N THR A 223 -6.34 -1.31 -0.57
CA THR A 223 -7.60 -1.54 0.16
C THR A 223 -7.90 -3.02 0.34
N VAL A 224 -7.66 -3.84 -0.67
CA VAL A 224 -7.87 -5.30 -0.61
C VAL A 224 -6.90 -5.99 0.36
N SER A 225 -5.65 -5.54 0.42
CA SER A 225 -4.62 -6.10 1.32
C SER A 225 -4.53 -5.40 2.68
N LEU A 226 -5.37 -4.37 2.94
CA LEU A 226 -5.28 -3.54 4.15
C LEU A 226 -5.32 -4.38 5.43
N ALA A 227 -6.29 -5.27 5.57
CA ALA A 227 -6.44 -6.10 6.77
C ALA A 227 -5.25 -7.04 6.98
N GLN A 228 -4.68 -7.58 5.89
CA GLN A 228 -3.51 -8.45 5.95
C GLN A 228 -2.27 -7.67 6.39
N ASN A 229 -2.02 -6.52 5.78
CA ASN A 229 -0.87 -5.67 6.09
C ASN A 229 -0.93 -5.19 7.55
N LEU A 230 -2.09 -4.65 7.97
CA LEU A 230 -2.26 -4.21 9.36
C LEU A 230 -2.08 -5.34 10.38
N ARG A 231 -2.53 -6.56 10.04
CA ARG A 231 -2.31 -7.72 10.91
C ARG A 231 -0.83 -8.07 11.05
N VAL A 232 -0.06 -8.00 9.97
CA VAL A 232 1.39 -8.26 9.99
C VAL A 232 2.11 -7.16 10.77
N ASP A 233 1.80 -5.89 10.48
CA ASP A 233 2.53 -4.75 11.03
C ASP A 233 2.18 -4.47 12.49
N TYR A 234 0.90 -4.60 12.88
CA TYR A 234 0.40 -4.14 14.17
C TYR A 234 -0.29 -5.20 15.02
N GLY A 235 -0.55 -6.40 14.48
CA GLY A 235 -1.27 -7.44 15.22
C GLY A 235 -0.63 -7.82 16.55
N SER A 236 0.70 -7.81 16.64
CA SER A 236 1.44 -8.09 17.89
C SER A 236 1.39 -6.95 18.91
N GLY A 237 0.96 -5.75 18.52
CA GLY A 237 0.70 -4.62 19.43
C GLY A 237 -0.70 -4.58 20.02
N VAL A 238 -1.59 -5.51 19.59
CA VAL A 238 -2.94 -5.67 20.15
C VAL A 238 -2.93 -6.74 21.22
N CYS A 239 -3.35 -6.42 22.45
CA CYS A 239 -3.25 -7.29 23.60
C CYS A 239 -4.63 -7.76 24.10
N LEU A 240 -4.67 -8.97 24.66
CA LEU A 240 -5.79 -9.48 25.42
C LEU A 240 -5.68 -8.96 26.86
N ILE A 241 -6.71 -8.24 27.32
CA ILE A 241 -6.83 -7.79 28.71
C ILE A 241 -7.59 -8.86 29.49
N VAL A 242 -7.06 -9.23 30.65
CA VAL A 242 -7.67 -10.20 31.57
C VAL A 242 -7.64 -9.63 32.97
N GLY A 243 -8.77 -9.64 33.62
CA GLY A 243 -8.88 -9.17 34.99
C GLY A 243 -9.79 -10.02 35.85
N VAL A 244 -9.61 -9.85 37.14
CA VAL A 244 -10.47 -10.40 38.19
C VAL A 244 -10.77 -9.29 39.18
N TYR A 245 -12.01 -9.12 39.53
CA TYR A 245 -12.40 -8.22 40.62
C TYR A 245 -13.26 -8.97 41.64
N ASP A 246 -13.22 -8.51 42.87
CA ASP A 246 -14.11 -8.94 43.95
C ASP A 246 -14.99 -7.77 44.43
N LEU A 247 -16.02 -8.12 45.15
CA LEU A 247 -16.81 -7.13 45.89
C LEU A 247 -16.35 -7.11 47.31
N VAL A 248 -16.09 -5.90 47.85
CA VAL A 248 -15.72 -5.67 49.25
C VAL A 248 -16.66 -4.67 49.88
N ASP A 249 -16.92 -4.86 51.20
CA ASP A 249 -17.67 -3.90 51.99
C ASP A 249 -16.89 -2.58 52.09
N ARG A 250 -17.57 -1.47 51.85
CA ARG A 250 -17.00 -0.11 51.86
C ARG A 250 -16.50 0.29 53.24
N SER A 251 -17.14 -0.21 54.32
CA SER A 251 -16.84 0.20 55.70
C SER A 251 -15.57 -0.44 56.26
N ASN A 252 -15.33 -1.71 55.94
CA ASN A 252 -14.24 -2.48 56.55
C ASN A 252 -13.26 -3.12 55.55
N GLY A 253 -13.58 -3.06 54.22
CA GLY A 253 -12.74 -3.60 53.18
C GLY A 253 -12.71 -5.14 53.09
N ARG A 254 -13.56 -5.83 53.87
CA ARG A 254 -13.66 -7.31 53.81
C ARG A 254 -14.38 -7.74 52.55
N VAL A 255 -13.97 -8.92 52.05
CA VAL A 255 -14.56 -9.54 50.83
C VAL A 255 -16.00 -9.95 51.13
N LEU A 256 -16.89 -9.54 50.27
CA LEU A 256 -18.30 -9.99 50.26
C LEU A 256 -18.37 -11.43 49.74
N ARG A 257 -19.18 -12.24 50.40
CA ARG A 257 -19.38 -13.66 50.12
C ARG A 257 -20.83 -13.97 49.91
N TYR A 258 -21.10 -14.98 49.13
CA TYR A 258 -22.42 -15.58 49.07
C TYR A 258 -22.74 -16.25 50.42
N PRO A 259 -24.01 -16.36 50.81
CA PRO A 259 -24.39 -17.11 51.98
C PRO A 259 -23.89 -18.55 51.95
N ASP A 260 -23.49 -19.10 53.08
CA ASP A 260 -23.07 -20.48 53.16
C ASP A 260 -24.23 -21.43 52.77
N PRO A 261 -24.02 -22.33 51.76
CA PRO A 261 -25.07 -23.25 51.38
C PRO A 261 -25.57 -24.17 52.51
N GLN A 262 -24.74 -24.37 53.54
CA GLN A 262 -25.17 -25.12 54.70
C GLN A 262 -26.09 -24.33 55.63
N SER A 263 -25.97 -23.02 55.68
CA SER A 263 -26.90 -22.17 56.44
C SER A 263 -28.28 -22.01 55.81
N LEU A 264 -28.38 -22.37 54.50
CA LEU A 264 -29.64 -22.35 53.74
C LEU A 264 -30.47 -23.64 53.90
N ARG A 265 -29.93 -24.68 54.54
CA ARG A 265 -30.70 -25.90 54.80
C ARG A 265 -31.68 -25.61 55.93
N PRO A 266 -33.01 -25.86 55.75
CA PRO A 266 -33.96 -25.74 56.83
C PRO A 266 -33.46 -26.64 58.00
N ASN A 267 -33.41 -26.03 59.17
CA ASN A 267 -33.04 -26.79 60.38
C ASN A 267 -34.04 -27.94 60.58
N PRO A 268 -33.61 -29.22 60.53
CA PRO A 268 -34.55 -30.34 60.63
C PRO A 268 -35.21 -30.42 62.01
N TYR A 269 -34.82 -29.55 62.94
CA TYR A 269 -35.41 -29.44 64.29
C TYR A 269 -36.28 -28.21 64.48
N GLU A 270 -36.56 -27.38 63.48
CA GLU A 270 -37.59 -26.34 63.58
C GLU A 270 -38.97 -27.01 63.42
N PRO A 271 -39.87 -26.85 64.40
CA PRO A 271 -41.21 -27.39 64.27
C PRO A 271 -41.90 -26.73 63.11
N ALA A 272 -42.47 -27.56 62.21
CA ALA A 272 -43.25 -27.09 61.07
C ALA A 272 -44.28 -26.07 61.57
N ALA A 273 -44.18 -24.85 61.04
CA ALA A 273 -45.16 -23.80 61.33
C ALA A 273 -46.53 -24.31 60.87
N THR A 274 -47.48 -24.37 61.83
CA THR A 274 -48.83 -24.72 61.61
C THR A 274 -49.43 -23.96 60.45
N GLU A 275 -50.01 -24.67 59.52
CA GLU A 275 -50.78 -24.14 58.37
C GLU A 275 -51.98 -23.40 58.82
N GLU A 276 -51.90 -22.15 59.16
CA GLU A 276 -53.05 -21.21 59.23
C GLU A 276 -52.59 -19.81 58.88
N SER A 277 -52.53 -19.54 57.60
CA SER A 277 -52.84 -18.21 56.99
C SER A 277 -52.44 -18.29 55.53
N GLY A 278 -53.32 -17.86 54.62
CA GLY A 278 -53.40 -17.84 53.19
C GLY A 278 -52.10 -17.68 52.35
N PRO A 279 -52.20 -17.68 51.01
CA PRO A 279 -51.06 -17.71 50.17
C PRO A 279 -50.22 -16.43 50.31
N GLN A 280 -49.37 -16.41 51.33
CA GLN A 280 -48.28 -15.46 51.39
C GLN A 280 -47.20 -16.00 50.46
N ASN A 281 -47.06 -15.34 49.33
CA ASN A 281 -45.83 -15.34 48.60
C ASN A 281 -44.69 -15.01 49.59
N THR A 282 -44.14 -16.02 50.22
CA THR A 282 -42.92 -15.88 50.96
C THR A 282 -41.82 -15.65 49.89
N PRO A 283 -41.25 -14.47 49.81
CA PRO A 283 -40.08 -14.33 49.01
C PRO A 283 -39.06 -15.23 49.64
N SER A 284 -38.57 -16.21 48.88
CA SER A 284 -37.35 -16.91 49.21
C SER A 284 -36.36 -15.90 49.76
N SER A 285 -35.95 -16.09 51.01
CA SER A 285 -35.05 -15.23 51.76
C SER A 285 -33.92 -14.78 50.85
N GLN A 286 -33.98 -13.53 50.40
CA GLN A 286 -32.84 -12.83 49.86
C GLN A 286 -31.84 -12.63 51.02
N GLN A 287 -31.13 -13.70 51.38
CA GLN A 287 -29.97 -13.53 52.24
C GLN A 287 -28.96 -12.70 51.45
N GLY A 288 -28.82 -11.43 51.84
CA GLY A 288 -27.85 -10.51 51.21
C GLY A 288 -26.42 -11.04 51.34
N LEU A 289 -25.53 -10.49 50.55
CA LEU A 289 -24.09 -10.80 50.64
C LEU A 289 -23.58 -10.52 52.07
N THR A 290 -22.68 -11.37 52.53
CA THR A 290 -22.09 -11.27 53.89
C THR A 290 -20.57 -11.10 53.85
N THR A 291 -20.01 -10.50 54.87
CA THR A 291 -18.54 -10.46 55.05
C THR A 291 -18.04 -11.60 55.98
N GLU A 292 -18.96 -12.44 56.47
CA GLU A 292 -18.69 -13.51 57.42
C GLU A 292 -19.13 -14.88 56.84
N GLY A 293 -18.63 -15.96 57.42
CA GLY A 293 -18.97 -17.32 57.02
C GLY A 293 -18.04 -17.91 55.97
N ASN A 294 -18.37 -19.15 55.55
CA ASN A 294 -17.55 -19.95 54.63
C ASN A 294 -18.05 -19.96 53.18
N GLY A 295 -19.03 -19.10 52.85
CA GLY A 295 -19.55 -18.98 51.49
C GLY A 295 -18.48 -18.51 50.48
N SER A 296 -18.67 -18.83 49.23
CA SER A 296 -17.75 -18.43 48.19
C SER A 296 -17.63 -16.91 48.08
N PRO A 297 -16.44 -16.34 47.88
CA PRO A 297 -16.27 -14.92 47.62
C PRO A 297 -16.99 -14.51 46.33
N VAL A 298 -17.52 -13.30 46.29
CA VAL A 298 -18.13 -12.72 45.09
C VAL A 298 -17.01 -12.20 44.21
N GLU A 299 -16.61 -13.02 43.26
CA GLU A 299 -15.53 -12.72 42.29
C GLU A 299 -16.04 -12.88 40.87
N TYR A 300 -15.53 -12.00 39.99
CA TYR A 300 -15.86 -11.99 38.57
C TYR A 300 -14.61 -11.89 37.74
N ASP A 301 -14.49 -12.77 36.76
CA ASP A 301 -13.51 -12.67 35.69
C ASP A 301 -14.04 -11.78 34.58
N PHE A 302 -13.17 -11.01 33.96
CA PHE A 302 -13.50 -10.20 32.78
C PHE A 302 -12.36 -10.21 31.78
N ILE A 303 -12.72 -9.98 30.54
CA ILE A 303 -11.81 -9.92 29.42
C ILE A 303 -12.14 -8.71 28.54
N GLY A 304 -11.15 -8.28 27.78
CA GLY A 304 -11.30 -7.25 26.78
C GLY A 304 -10.07 -7.18 25.89
N THR A 305 -10.07 -6.23 25.01
CA THR A 305 -8.96 -5.94 24.11
C THR A 305 -8.34 -4.60 24.48
N GLY A 306 -7.06 -4.44 24.25
CA GLY A 306 -6.34 -3.18 24.29
C GLY A 306 -5.26 -3.14 23.23
N PHE A 307 -4.65 -1.97 23.05
CA PHE A 307 -3.56 -1.82 22.09
C PHE A 307 -2.49 -0.84 22.59
N HIS A 308 -1.26 -1.07 22.17
CA HIS A 308 -0.10 -0.28 22.55
C HIS A 308 -0.04 1.03 21.78
N ALA A 309 -0.10 2.15 22.49
CA ALA A 309 -0.06 3.51 21.93
C ALA A 309 1.33 4.19 22.06
N GLY A 310 2.35 3.44 22.52
CA GLY A 310 3.70 3.96 22.76
C GLY A 310 3.98 4.26 24.23
N GLY A 311 5.27 4.25 24.62
CA GLY A 311 5.69 4.56 25.98
C GLY A 311 5.16 3.62 27.08
N GLY A 312 4.71 2.41 26.72
CA GLY A 312 4.05 1.47 27.63
C GLY A 312 2.58 1.81 27.91
N PHE A 313 2.00 2.78 27.22
CA PHE A 313 0.58 3.11 27.34
C PHE A 313 -0.30 2.17 26.53
N ILE A 314 -1.38 1.71 27.15
CA ILE A 314 -2.39 0.84 26.57
C ILE A 314 -3.72 1.58 26.53
N VAL A 315 -4.32 1.64 25.36
CA VAL A 315 -5.67 2.18 25.18
C VAL A 315 -6.68 1.04 25.16
N THR A 316 -7.83 1.26 25.80
CA THR A 316 -8.97 0.34 25.87
C THR A 316 -10.25 1.09 26.20
N ASN A 317 -11.36 0.38 26.43
CA ASN A 317 -12.58 0.99 26.96
C ASN A 317 -12.58 1.10 28.48
N LYS A 318 -13.36 2.04 28.99
CA LYS A 318 -13.58 2.24 30.43
C LYS A 318 -14.28 1.04 31.05
N HIS A 319 -15.33 0.53 30.41
CA HIS A 319 -16.06 -0.65 30.92
C HIS A 319 -15.18 -1.91 30.96
N VAL A 320 -14.16 -2.04 30.11
CA VAL A 320 -13.19 -3.15 30.18
C VAL A 320 -12.38 -3.08 31.48
N LEU A 321 -12.01 -1.87 31.94
CA LEU A 321 -11.25 -1.69 33.19
C LEU A 321 -12.15 -1.57 34.43
N GLN A 322 -13.46 -1.30 34.22
CA GLN A 322 -14.45 -1.16 35.28
C GLN A 322 -15.76 -1.88 34.89
N PRO A 323 -15.76 -3.21 34.69
CA PRO A 323 -16.91 -3.95 34.17
C PRO A 323 -18.16 -3.86 35.05
N TRP A 324 -17.98 -3.67 36.36
CA TRP A 324 -19.07 -3.48 37.31
C TRP A 324 -19.90 -2.22 37.06
N THR A 325 -19.45 -1.31 36.18
CA THR A 325 -20.20 -0.09 35.84
C THR A 325 -21.29 -0.33 34.79
N GLU A 326 -21.20 -1.43 34.05
CA GLU A 326 -22.17 -1.82 33.00
C GLU A 326 -23.13 -2.93 33.48
N ASP A 327 -22.71 -3.76 34.46
CA ASP A 327 -23.50 -4.86 34.99
C ASP A 327 -24.50 -4.39 36.01
N ASP A 328 -25.80 -4.40 35.66
CA ASP A 328 -26.89 -3.93 36.52
C ASP A 328 -27.05 -4.82 37.75
N LEU A 329 -26.83 -6.14 37.63
CA LEU A 329 -26.90 -7.04 38.77
C LEU A 329 -25.79 -6.74 39.78
N VAL A 330 -24.56 -6.57 39.31
CA VAL A 330 -23.43 -6.21 40.19
C VAL A 330 -23.67 -4.83 40.83
N LYS A 331 -24.18 -3.87 40.07
CA LYS A 331 -24.56 -2.54 40.64
C LYS A 331 -25.61 -2.67 41.74
N GLN A 332 -26.59 -3.53 41.55
CA GLN A 332 -27.60 -3.78 42.57
C GLN A 332 -27.00 -4.46 43.79
N MET A 333 -26.21 -5.53 43.60
CA MET A 333 -25.49 -6.21 44.71
C MET A 333 -24.59 -5.25 45.50
N MET A 334 -23.87 -4.35 44.82
CA MET A 334 -23.09 -3.32 45.50
C MET A 334 -23.91 -2.33 46.30
N ARG A 335 -25.11 -1.95 45.82
CA ARG A 335 -26.03 -1.07 46.58
C ARG A 335 -26.59 -1.77 47.81
N ASP A 336 -27.07 -3.01 47.62
CA ASP A 336 -27.75 -3.76 48.66
C ASP A 336 -26.83 -4.20 49.81
N SER A 337 -25.55 -4.44 49.50
CA SER A 337 -24.55 -4.89 50.47
C SER A 337 -23.56 -3.82 50.91
N ASN A 338 -23.81 -2.53 50.63
CA ASN A 338 -22.84 -1.46 50.81
C ASN A 338 -21.46 -1.81 50.23
N GLY A 339 -21.47 -2.52 49.08
CA GLY A 339 -20.28 -3.03 48.44
C GLY A 339 -19.59 -2.04 47.52
N ARG A 340 -18.32 -2.29 47.25
CA ARG A 340 -17.56 -1.68 46.17
C ARG A 340 -16.74 -2.74 45.46
N ALA A 341 -16.55 -2.57 44.17
CA ALA A 341 -15.65 -3.43 43.40
C ALA A 341 -14.18 -3.11 43.71
N ARG A 342 -13.36 -4.14 43.75
CA ARG A 342 -11.92 -4.04 43.90
C ARG A 342 -11.22 -4.96 42.88
N ILE A 343 -10.37 -4.41 42.04
CA ILE A 343 -9.54 -5.20 41.12
C ILE A 343 -8.53 -6.00 41.94
N LYS A 344 -8.58 -7.32 41.83
CA LYS A 344 -7.62 -8.25 42.43
C LYS A 344 -6.43 -8.50 41.50
N ARG A 345 -6.74 -8.60 40.21
CA ARG A 345 -5.73 -8.85 39.17
C ARG A 345 -6.14 -8.13 37.91
N LEU A 346 -5.18 -7.50 37.25
CA LEU A 346 -5.35 -6.88 35.94
C LEU A 346 -4.03 -7.05 35.17
N VAL A 347 -4.09 -7.80 34.09
CA VAL A 347 -2.91 -8.13 33.26
C VAL A 347 -3.28 -8.11 31.79
N ILE A 348 -2.27 -7.99 30.95
CA ILE A 348 -2.41 -8.14 29.52
C ILE A 348 -1.49 -9.22 28.99
N TYR A 349 -1.90 -9.80 27.86
CA TYR A 349 -1.11 -10.76 27.08
C TYR A 349 -0.92 -10.20 25.69
N PHE A 350 0.32 -10.01 25.27
CA PHE A 350 0.65 -9.73 23.89
C PHE A 350 0.83 -11.05 23.10
N PRO A 351 0.52 -11.07 21.80
CA PRO A 351 0.88 -12.19 20.93
C PRO A 351 2.36 -12.53 21.06
N ASN A 352 2.68 -13.81 20.92
CA ASN A 352 4.05 -14.35 20.99
C ASN A 352 4.77 -14.28 22.35
N TYR A 353 4.18 -13.65 23.37
CA TYR A 353 4.75 -13.59 24.72
C TYR A 353 4.01 -14.52 25.66
N PRO A 354 4.73 -15.47 26.31
CA PRO A 354 4.11 -16.46 27.18
C PRO A 354 3.73 -15.91 28.57
N GLN A 355 4.30 -14.77 28.96
CA GLN A 355 4.07 -14.17 30.27
C GLN A 355 3.10 -13.00 30.19
N PRO A 356 2.21 -12.84 31.19
CA PRO A 356 1.37 -11.67 31.31
C PRO A 356 2.16 -10.46 31.81
N PHE A 357 1.74 -9.26 31.38
CA PHE A 357 2.25 -7.99 31.85
C PHE A 357 1.24 -7.34 32.80
N PRO A 358 1.62 -6.94 34.02
CA PRO A 358 0.74 -6.22 34.93
C PRO A 358 0.31 -4.89 34.32
N LEU A 359 -1.00 -4.64 34.33
CA LEU A 359 -1.60 -3.42 33.79
C LEU A 359 -2.04 -2.50 34.93
N LYS A 360 -1.69 -1.21 34.86
CA LYS A 360 -2.07 -0.18 35.82
C LYS A 360 -2.99 0.83 35.15
N VAL A 361 -4.17 1.04 35.67
CA VAL A 361 -5.11 2.09 35.22
C VAL A 361 -4.48 3.46 35.45
N ARG A 362 -4.52 4.33 34.45
CA ARG A 362 -4.00 5.69 34.49
C ARG A 362 -5.12 6.73 34.44
N GLU A 363 -5.86 6.74 33.35
CA GLU A 363 -6.92 7.71 33.10
C GLU A 363 -8.18 7.00 32.61
N LEU A 364 -9.33 7.47 33.05
CA LEU A 364 -10.63 6.98 32.66
C LEU A 364 -11.43 8.10 32.01
N GLY A 365 -12.09 7.80 30.90
CA GLY A 365 -12.98 8.74 30.25
C GLY A 365 -14.13 9.20 31.15
N GLY A 366 -14.45 10.48 31.12
CA GLY A 366 -15.54 11.05 31.92
C GLY A 366 -16.90 10.59 31.42
N LYS A 367 -17.20 10.91 30.16
CA LYS A 367 -18.46 10.59 29.48
C LYS A 367 -18.30 9.50 28.44
N GLU A 368 -17.18 9.51 27.73
CA GLU A 368 -16.86 8.57 26.66
C GLU A 368 -16.27 7.29 27.25
N ASP A 369 -16.65 6.16 26.65
CA ASP A 369 -16.22 4.84 27.07
C ASP A 369 -14.82 4.49 26.53
N VAL A 370 -13.84 5.21 27.00
CA VAL A 370 -12.42 5.03 26.69
C VAL A 370 -11.57 5.16 27.95
N ALA A 371 -10.49 4.43 28.02
CA ALA A 371 -9.56 4.45 29.13
C ALA A 371 -8.12 4.26 28.67
N VAL A 372 -7.19 4.77 29.48
CA VAL A 372 -5.75 4.61 29.31
C VAL A 372 -5.19 3.90 30.53
N ALA A 373 -4.42 2.87 30.28
CA ALA A 373 -3.65 2.15 31.28
C ALA A 373 -2.17 2.12 30.87
N SER A 374 -1.29 1.65 31.73
CA SER A 374 0.12 1.50 31.40
C SER A 374 0.69 0.20 31.95
N ILE A 375 1.69 -0.29 31.25
CA ILE A 375 2.61 -1.33 31.73
C ILE A 375 3.97 -0.69 32.07
N ASP A 376 4.80 -1.44 32.79
CA ASP A 376 6.16 -1.03 33.03
C ASP A 376 6.96 -1.12 31.72
N ILE A 377 7.45 0.02 31.23
CA ILE A 377 8.19 0.10 29.97
C ILE A 377 9.46 -0.76 29.98
N THR A 378 10.04 -1.00 31.14
CA THR A 378 11.25 -1.84 31.26
C THR A 378 10.97 -3.32 31.01
N GLN A 379 9.69 -3.73 31.13
CA GLN A 379 9.22 -5.09 30.86
C GLN A 379 8.66 -5.25 29.45
N LEU A 380 8.40 -4.14 28.75
CA LEU A 380 7.85 -4.16 27.40
C LEU A 380 8.92 -4.59 26.40
N PRO A 381 8.71 -5.67 25.65
CA PRO A 381 9.62 -6.08 24.59
C PRO A 381 9.68 -5.04 23.47
N ALA A 382 10.89 -4.80 22.95
CA ALA A 382 11.13 -3.75 21.95
C ALA A 382 10.46 -4.00 20.60
N ASP A 383 10.09 -5.24 20.30
CA ASP A 383 9.42 -5.68 19.08
C ASP A 383 7.88 -5.59 19.14
N VAL A 384 7.31 -5.13 20.27
CA VAL A 384 5.87 -4.84 20.34
C VAL A 384 5.58 -3.51 19.61
N PRO A 385 4.90 -3.54 18.45
CA PRO A 385 4.71 -2.34 17.66
C PRO A 385 3.83 -1.32 18.37
N ILE A 386 4.10 -0.05 18.10
CA ILE A 386 3.25 1.08 18.48
C ILE A 386 2.22 1.27 17.38
N LEU A 387 0.94 1.28 17.71
CA LEU A 387 -0.12 1.53 16.76
C LEU A 387 -0.20 3.04 16.45
N PRO A 388 -0.13 3.43 15.16
CA PRO A 388 -0.23 4.83 14.78
C PRO A 388 -1.65 5.36 15.00
N LEU A 389 -1.78 6.48 15.69
CA LEU A 389 -3.06 7.12 15.97
C LEU A 389 -3.36 8.18 14.91
N GLU A 390 -4.63 8.27 14.47
CA GLU A 390 -5.07 9.29 13.53
C GLU A 390 -5.39 10.58 14.27
N ILE A 391 -4.69 11.64 13.94
CA ILE A 391 -4.89 12.96 14.54
C ILE A 391 -5.91 13.78 13.72
N ASP A 392 -5.99 13.50 12.41
CA ASP A 392 -6.91 14.18 11.51
C ASP A 392 -8.33 13.66 11.73
N THR A 393 -9.22 14.55 12.17
CA THR A 393 -10.65 14.23 12.39
C THR A 393 -11.41 13.97 11.08
N ASP A 394 -10.93 14.49 9.96
CA ASP A 394 -11.56 14.37 8.64
C ASP A 394 -11.17 13.08 7.90
N ALA A 395 -10.23 12.33 8.46
CA ALA A 395 -9.82 11.02 7.92
C ALA A 395 -10.94 9.97 7.94
N SER A 396 -11.97 10.16 8.77
CA SER A 396 -13.12 9.25 8.93
C SER A 396 -14.30 9.75 8.11
N THR A 397 -14.71 9.00 7.09
CA THR A 397 -15.88 9.30 6.26
C THR A 397 -16.73 8.05 6.03
N ILE A 398 -18.04 8.20 5.91
CA ILE A 398 -18.98 7.11 5.63
C ILE A 398 -18.59 6.40 4.33
N GLY A 399 -18.69 5.08 4.31
CA GLY A 399 -18.33 4.22 3.20
C GLY A 399 -16.84 3.85 3.10
N LYS A 400 -15.96 4.47 3.91
CA LYS A 400 -14.54 4.11 3.94
C LYS A 400 -14.31 2.79 4.64
N THR A 401 -13.35 2.03 4.11
CA THR A 401 -12.94 0.75 4.68
C THR A 401 -12.33 0.93 6.05
N VAL A 402 -12.71 0.05 6.97
CA VAL A 402 -12.14 -0.07 8.31
C VAL A 402 -11.71 -1.49 8.62
N VAL A 403 -10.71 -1.62 9.48
CA VAL A 403 -10.22 -2.91 9.96
C VAL A 403 -10.16 -2.85 11.48
N THR A 404 -10.66 -3.88 12.16
CA THR A 404 -10.49 -4.02 13.60
C THR A 404 -9.76 -5.30 13.95
N MET A 405 -8.98 -5.24 15.02
CA MET A 405 -8.23 -6.38 15.55
C MET A 405 -8.44 -6.52 17.04
N GLY A 406 -8.89 -7.69 17.48
CA GLY A 406 -9.18 -7.89 18.89
C GLY A 406 -9.43 -9.35 19.26
N TYR A 407 -9.93 -9.56 20.47
CA TYR A 407 -10.17 -10.88 21.05
C TYR A 407 -11.66 -11.14 21.34
N PRO A 408 -12.53 -11.09 20.29
CA PRO A 408 -13.96 -11.37 20.50
C PRO A 408 -14.12 -12.80 21.02
N SER A 409 -15.02 -12.99 22.00
CA SER A 409 -15.25 -14.23 22.74
C SER A 409 -14.02 -14.75 23.51
N GLY A 410 -12.96 -13.96 23.60
CA GLY A 410 -11.77 -14.24 24.42
C GLY A 410 -11.16 -15.63 24.21
N PRO A 411 -10.91 -16.39 25.31
CA PRO A 411 -10.25 -17.70 25.22
C PRO A 411 -11.09 -18.76 24.50
N ASP A 412 -12.41 -18.68 24.51
CA ASP A 412 -13.30 -19.65 23.86
C ASP A 412 -13.09 -19.64 22.35
N ARG A 413 -12.93 -18.45 21.75
CA ARG A 413 -12.59 -18.36 20.34
C ARG A 413 -11.17 -18.81 20.05
N LEU A 414 -10.20 -18.48 20.90
CA LEU A 414 -8.83 -18.92 20.72
C LEU A 414 -8.75 -20.45 20.75
N LEU A 415 -9.57 -21.09 21.61
CA LEU A 415 -9.70 -22.54 21.64
C LEU A 415 -10.37 -23.09 20.37
N ALA A 416 -11.38 -22.41 19.84
CA ALA A 416 -12.06 -22.82 18.61
C ALA A 416 -11.17 -22.70 17.34
N MET A 417 -10.03 -22.03 17.42
CA MET A 417 -9.04 -21.93 16.34
C MET A 417 -7.97 -23.03 16.38
N VAL A 418 -8.02 -23.88 17.40
CA VAL A 418 -7.15 -25.04 17.57
C VAL A 418 -7.86 -26.27 16.98
N ASP A 419 -7.08 -27.28 16.59
CA ASP A 419 -7.62 -28.55 16.15
C ASP A 419 -8.61 -29.13 17.18
N ASP A 420 -9.70 -29.78 16.73
CA ASP A 420 -10.79 -30.24 17.59
C ASP A 420 -10.33 -31.18 18.70
N ASP A 421 -9.38 -32.08 18.44
CA ASP A 421 -8.88 -33.02 19.42
C ASP A 421 -7.95 -32.34 20.43
N GLU A 422 -7.11 -31.42 19.98
CA GLU A 422 -6.30 -30.55 20.83
C GLU A 422 -7.19 -29.68 21.69
N ALA A 423 -8.23 -29.04 21.13
CA ALA A 423 -9.17 -28.20 21.84
C ALA A 423 -9.92 -28.98 22.96
N LYS A 424 -10.37 -30.19 22.68
CA LYS A 424 -10.97 -31.07 23.70
C LYS A 424 -10.00 -31.39 24.82
N SER A 425 -8.76 -31.76 24.48
CA SER A 425 -7.71 -32.04 25.46
C SER A 425 -7.39 -30.82 26.33
N ILE A 426 -7.27 -29.64 25.74
CA ILE A 426 -7.04 -28.38 26.46
C ILE A 426 -8.20 -28.09 27.40
N ASN A 427 -9.43 -28.19 26.90
CA ASN A 427 -10.63 -27.93 27.69
C ASN A 427 -10.80 -28.92 28.87
N GLN A 428 -10.50 -30.18 28.67
CA GLN A 428 -10.51 -31.17 29.76
C GLN A 428 -9.49 -30.87 30.86
N ARG A 429 -8.32 -30.36 30.51
CA ARG A 429 -7.24 -30.06 31.46
C ARG A 429 -7.38 -28.71 32.16
N PHE A 430 -7.85 -27.68 31.44
CA PHE A 430 -7.83 -26.28 31.87
C PHE A 430 -9.19 -25.60 31.88
N GLY A 431 -10.25 -26.24 31.32
CA GLY A 431 -11.57 -25.63 31.17
C GLY A 431 -12.27 -25.25 32.49
N ASN A 432 -11.86 -25.86 33.62
CA ASN A 432 -12.37 -25.52 34.96
C ASN A 432 -11.89 -24.15 35.48
N SER A 433 -10.89 -23.54 34.84
CA SER A 433 -10.33 -22.24 35.22
C SER A 433 -9.96 -21.45 33.97
N ARG A 434 -10.75 -20.42 33.68
CA ARG A 434 -10.49 -19.48 32.57
C ARG A 434 -9.05 -18.95 32.60
N GLN A 435 -8.53 -18.67 33.80
CA GLN A 435 -7.17 -18.19 33.99
C GLN A 435 -6.11 -19.21 33.57
N ASN A 436 -6.30 -20.48 33.96
CA ASN A 436 -5.36 -21.56 33.58
C ASN A 436 -5.39 -21.81 32.07
N LEU A 437 -6.59 -21.74 31.49
CA LEU A 437 -6.77 -21.83 30.04
C LEU A 437 -6.01 -20.70 29.31
N ILE A 438 -6.17 -19.46 29.73
CA ILE A 438 -5.47 -18.31 29.14
C ILE A 438 -3.95 -18.45 29.30
N ASN A 439 -3.47 -18.83 30.49
CA ASN A 439 -2.05 -19.06 30.73
C ASN A 439 -1.47 -20.14 29.80
N PHE A 440 -2.19 -21.23 29.60
CA PHE A 440 -1.79 -22.28 28.68
C PHE A 440 -1.75 -21.79 27.23
N LEU A 441 -2.78 -21.06 26.79
CA LEU A 441 -2.84 -20.49 25.44
C LEU A 441 -1.69 -19.49 25.21
N ALA A 442 -1.33 -18.72 26.23
CA ALA A 442 -0.20 -17.80 26.16
C ALA A 442 1.13 -18.55 26.04
N GLN A 443 1.37 -19.56 26.89
CA GLN A 443 2.57 -20.40 26.82
C GLN A 443 2.70 -21.12 25.48
N SER A 444 1.58 -21.53 24.91
CA SER A 444 1.50 -22.18 23.58
C SER A 444 1.53 -21.19 22.42
N ARG A 445 1.68 -19.88 22.67
CA ARG A 445 1.67 -18.80 21.67
C ARG A 445 0.39 -18.77 20.79
N LYS A 446 -0.72 -19.18 21.37
CA LYS A 446 -2.03 -19.24 20.69
C LYS A 446 -2.87 -17.98 20.93
N ILE A 447 -2.37 -17.00 21.67
CA ILE A 447 -3.03 -15.69 21.84
C ILE A 447 -2.73 -14.85 20.60
N VAL A 448 -3.67 -14.83 19.66
CA VAL A 448 -3.57 -14.08 18.40
C VAL A 448 -4.87 -13.32 18.17
N PRO A 449 -4.83 -12.00 17.87
CA PRO A 449 -6.05 -11.24 17.63
C PRO A 449 -6.75 -11.66 16.34
N LEU A 450 -8.07 -11.66 16.34
CA LEU A 450 -8.87 -11.75 15.14
C LEU A 450 -8.83 -10.43 14.40
N THR A 451 -8.65 -10.50 13.09
CA THR A 451 -8.73 -9.35 12.18
C THR A 451 -10.01 -9.45 11.38
N THR A 452 -10.82 -8.41 11.38
CA THR A 452 -12.02 -8.29 10.55
C THR A 452 -12.03 -6.96 9.82
N GLN A 453 -12.65 -6.94 8.66
CA GLN A 453 -12.76 -5.76 7.80
C GLN A 453 -14.22 -5.46 7.53
N GLY A 454 -14.53 -4.18 7.39
CA GLY A 454 -15.83 -3.65 7.05
C GLY A 454 -15.73 -2.22 6.54
N ALA A 455 -16.83 -1.47 6.68
CA ALA A 455 -16.91 -0.07 6.30
C ALA A 455 -17.55 0.78 7.40
N ILE A 456 -17.28 2.09 7.40
CA ILE A 456 -18.01 3.06 8.22
C ILE A 456 -19.41 3.19 7.63
N THR A 457 -20.43 2.90 8.43
CA THR A 457 -21.85 2.96 8.01
C THR A 457 -22.54 4.23 8.48
N ASP A 458 -22.08 4.80 9.61
CA ASP A 458 -22.55 6.08 10.15
C ASP A 458 -21.46 6.74 11.00
N LEU A 459 -21.53 8.04 11.19
CA LEU A 459 -20.52 8.82 11.91
C LEU A 459 -21.13 10.06 12.55
N ASP A 460 -20.90 10.24 13.85
CA ASP A 460 -21.16 11.48 14.55
C ASP A 460 -19.93 11.96 15.36
N ALA A 461 -20.08 13.09 16.04
CA ALA A 461 -19.00 13.65 16.84
C ALA A 461 -18.54 12.74 18.00
N LYS A 462 -19.29 11.72 18.40
CA LYS A 462 -19.01 10.86 19.55
C LYS A 462 -18.87 9.40 19.21
N ARG A 463 -19.31 8.98 18.03
CA ARG A 463 -19.38 7.57 17.63
C ARG A 463 -19.02 7.39 16.17
N ILE A 464 -18.36 6.30 15.90
CA ILE A 464 -18.16 5.73 14.57
C ILE A 464 -18.95 4.43 14.54
N VAL A 465 -19.91 4.31 13.62
CA VAL A 465 -20.67 3.07 13.40
C VAL A 465 -20.05 2.34 12.21
N HIS A 466 -19.82 1.05 12.34
CA HIS A 466 -19.20 0.23 11.31
C HIS A 466 -19.75 -1.20 11.32
N ASP A 467 -19.59 -1.92 10.22
CA ASP A 467 -20.05 -3.29 10.03
C ASP A 467 -18.93 -4.35 10.13
N ALA A 468 -17.69 -3.95 10.45
CA ALA A 468 -16.62 -4.90 10.74
C ALA A 468 -17.00 -5.76 11.94
N LYS A 469 -17.02 -7.09 11.76
CA LYS A 469 -17.54 -8.03 12.76
C LYS A 469 -16.72 -8.01 14.05
N THR A 470 -17.42 -7.87 15.18
CA THR A 470 -16.85 -8.01 16.52
C THR A 470 -17.87 -8.67 17.45
N ALA A 471 -17.50 -8.97 18.68
CA ALA A 471 -18.35 -9.54 19.73
C ALA A 471 -17.80 -9.15 21.09
N GLU A 472 -18.45 -9.59 22.18
CA GLU A 472 -17.95 -9.45 23.55
C GLU A 472 -16.47 -9.88 23.66
N GLY A 473 -15.64 -9.11 24.36
CA GLY A 473 -14.18 -9.26 24.38
C GLY A 473 -13.45 -8.48 23.29
N GLY A 474 -14.13 -8.08 22.21
CA GLY A 474 -13.63 -7.15 21.22
C GLY A 474 -13.68 -5.67 21.65
N SER A 475 -14.30 -5.37 22.78
CA SER A 475 -14.28 -4.04 23.39
C SER A 475 -12.84 -3.62 23.70
N GLY A 476 -12.49 -2.38 23.36
CA GLY A 476 -11.11 -1.86 23.47
C GLY A 476 -10.23 -2.14 22.25
N ALA A 477 -10.73 -2.87 21.26
CA ALA A 477 -10.00 -3.13 20.03
C ALA A 477 -9.78 -1.86 19.20
N PRO A 478 -8.59 -1.68 18.57
CA PRO A 478 -8.35 -0.59 17.65
C PRO A 478 -9.23 -0.73 16.40
N LEU A 479 -9.83 0.36 15.97
CA LEU A 479 -10.47 0.50 14.66
C LEU A 479 -9.53 1.29 13.77
N PHE A 480 -8.94 0.64 12.76
CA PHE A 480 -8.07 1.28 11.78
C PHE A 480 -8.90 1.85 10.63
N GLY A 481 -8.55 3.03 10.18
CA GLY A 481 -9.05 3.63 8.96
C GLY A 481 -8.28 3.18 7.72
N GLN A 482 -8.70 3.66 6.57
CA GLN A 482 -8.09 3.35 5.28
C GLN A 482 -6.63 3.81 5.17
N THR A 483 -6.22 4.81 5.96
CA THR A 483 -4.83 5.29 6.07
C THR A 483 -3.89 4.33 6.79
N GLY A 484 -4.43 3.29 7.44
CA GLY A 484 -3.67 2.38 8.29
C GLY A 484 -3.43 2.88 9.71
N LYS A 485 -4.03 4.03 10.08
CA LYS A 485 -3.97 4.57 11.44
C LYS A 485 -5.24 4.26 12.21
N VAL A 486 -5.15 4.20 13.53
CA VAL A 486 -6.28 3.97 14.42
C VAL A 486 -7.15 5.23 14.48
N ILE A 487 -8.42 5.11 14.06
CA ILE A 487 -9.42 6.18 14.04
C ILE A 487 -10.40 6.09 15.21
N GLY A 488 -10.48 4.94 15.88
CA GLY A 488 -11.41 4.72 17.00
C GLY A 488 -11.07 3.51 17.85
N VAL A 489 -11.83 3.37 18.95
CA VAL A 489 -11.76 2.26 19.93
C VAL A 489 -13.12 1.60 19.98
N ASN A 490 -13.23 0.34 19.60
CA ASN A 490 -14.49 -0.42 19.64
C ASN A 490 -15.04 -0.52 21.04
N PHE A 491 -16.36 -0.26 21.25
CA PHE A 491 -16.94 -0.29 22.59
C PHE A 491 -18.27 -1.02 22.72
N GLY A 492 -18.93 -1.38 21.65
CA GLY A 492 -20.24 -1.99 21.77
C GLY A 492 -20.75 -2.61 20.48
N VAL A 493 -21.78 -3.41 20.63
CA VAL A 493 -22.54 -4.04 19.56
C VAL A 493 -23.99 -3.62 19.73
N PHE A 494 -24.67 -3.26 18.66
CA PHE A 494 -26.12 -3.14 18.68
C PHE A 494 -26.73 -4.53 18.82
N THR A 495 -27.32 -4.81 20.01
CA THR A 495 -27.91 -6.13 20.31
C THR A 495 -29.08 -6.48 19.40
N GLU A 496 -29.80 -5.49 18.90
CA GLU A 496 -30.96 -5.67 17.99
C GLU A 496 -30.54 -5.73 16.50
N ASN A 497 -29.33 -5.30 16.17
CA ASN A 497 -28.81 -5.32 14.82
C ASN A 497 -27.31 -5.70 14.82
N THR A 498 -27.03 -6.98 14.64
CA THR A 498 -25.66 -7.54 14.62
C THR A 498 -24.78 -7.01 13.50
N ALA A 499 -25.34 -6.22 12.57
CA ALA A 499 -24.60 -5.60 11.48
C ALA A 499 -24.03 -4.21 11.84
N ALA A 500 -24.30 -3.69 13.03
CA ALA A 500 -23.84 -2.38 13.46
C ALA A 500 -23.03 -2.47 14.76
N ASN A 501 -21.77 -2.14 14.67
CA ASN A 501 -20.85 -2.02 15.79
C ASN A 501 -20.44 -0.57 15.98
N MET A 502 -20.05 -0.19 17.19
CA MET A 502 -19.72 1.17 17.54
C MET A 502 -18.28 1.30 18.04
N ALA A 503 -17.64 2.40 17.68
CA ALA A 503 -16.35 2.79 18.22
C ALA A 503 -16.35 4.24 18.72
N VAL A 504 -15.62 4.50 19.79
CA VAL A 504 -15.32 5.85 20.27
C VAL A 504 -14.23 6.45 19.38
N PRO A 505 -14.40 7.65 18.80
CA PRO A 505 -13.35 8.31 18.02
C PRO A 505 -12.04 8.45 18.79
N ILE A 506 -10.93 8.18 18.13
CA ILE A 506 -9.59 8.07 18.74
C ILE A 506 -9.13 9.35 19.44
N ARG A 507 -9.61 10.53 19.04
CA ARG A 507 -9.28 11.81 19.69
C ARG A 507 -9.53 11.79 21.21
N PHE A 508 -10.60 11.11 21.66
CA PHE A 508 -10.89 11.00 23.11
C PHE A 508 -9.83 10.18 23.84
N ALA A 509 -9.27 9.15 23.20
CA ALA A 509 -8.14 8.39 23.73
C ALA A 509 -6.86 9.23 23.74
N ILE A 510 -6.60 10.01 22.67
CA ILE A 510 -5.44 10.92 22.59
C ILE A 510 -5.48 11.95 23.71
N ASP A 511 -6.65 12.52 24.00
CA ASP A 511 -6.81 13.47 25.11
C ASP A 511 -6.47 12.85 26.48
N LEU A 512 -6.89 11.59 26.69
CA LEU A 512 -6.56 10.86 27.92
C LEU A 512 -5.08 10.46 27.98
N LEU A 513 -4.50 10.04 26.86
CA LEU A 513 -3.08 9.73 26.72
C LEU A 513 -2.21 10.94 27.10
N LYS A 514 -2.54 12.12 26.59
CA LYS A 514 -1.86 13.38 26.92
C LYS A 514 -1.96 13.71 28.42
N LYS A 515 -3.15 13.51 29.04
CA LYS A 515 -3.32 13.67 30.50
C LYS A 515 -2.48 12.68 31.29
N ALA A 516 -2.31 11.46 30.79
CA ALA A 516 -1.48 10.43 31.40
C ALA A 516 0.02 10.65 31.24
N GLY A 517 0.44 11.69 30.47
CA GLY A 517 1.84 12.00 30.20
C GLY A 517 2.43 11.35 28.96
N TRP A 518 1.58 10.82 28.08
CA TRP A 518 2.02 10.29 26.79
C TRP A 518 2.46 11.43 25.87
N LYS A 519 3.53 11.18 25.10
CA LYS A 519 4.02 12.07 24.05
C LYS A 519 3.89 11.38 22.71
N SER A 520 3.44 12.11 21.70
CA SER A 520 3.37 11.59 20.34
C SER A 520 4.78 11.41 19.76
N THR A 521 4.93 10.63 18.71
CA THR A 521 6.20 10.46 17.99
C THR A 521 6.72 11.81 17.47
N GLU A 522 5.80 12.70 17.09
CA GLU A 522 6.13 14.05 16.62
C GLU A 522 6.63 14.96 17.76
N ASP A 523 6.01 14.88 18.96
CA ASP A 523 6.45 15.61 20.15
C ASP A 523 7.86 15.18 20.58
N LEU A 524 8.15 13.86 20.51
CA LEU A 524 9.48 13.32 20.85
C LEU A 524 10.56 13.73 19.86
N GLN A 525 10.23 13.87 18.57
CA GLN A 525 11.16 14.36 17.55
C GLN A 525 11.46 15.86 17.70
N GLN A 526 10.47 16.66 18.11
CA GLN A 526 10.66 18.09 18.39
C GLN A 526 11.50 18.36 19.63
N GLU A 527 11.45 17.50 20.64
CA GLU A 527 12.30 17.63 21.85
C GLU A 527 13.75 17.17 21.62
N ALA A 528 13.99 16.36 20.59
CA ALA A 528 15.32 15.84 20.25
C ALA A 528 16.08 16.72 19.25
N SER A 529 15.41 17.70 18.61
CA SER A 529 15.99 18.69 17.68
C SER A 529 16.25 20.04 18.37
#